data_01c1353010b75fffcd8b5db66f171ad5
#
_entry.id   01c1353010b75fffcd8b5db66f171ad5
#
_cell.length_a   1.000
_cell.length_b   1.000
_cell.length_c   1.000
_cell.angle_alpha   90.00
_cell.angle_beta   90.00
_cell.angle_gamma   90.00
#
_symmetry.space_group_name_H-M   'P 1'
#
loop_
_entity.id
_entity.type
_entity.pdbx_description
1 polymer ?
#
loop_
_entity_poly.entity_id
_entity_poly.type
_entity_poly.pdbx_seq_one_letter_code
_entity_poly.pdbx_strand_id
1 'polypeptide(L)'
;KLTAFDQPAILMVGAGNIGLIVSYQLAQAGVEVAAVVEAMPKVGGYWVHAAKIRRLGIPILLQHTVTEALGDRVLEGAMIQELDDKFQLKGEPRKIDCDIICMAVGLTPTTELFWQAGCKMRYVPQLCGYVPFRDRNMRTSNPDIWVAGDASGIEEASAAMVEGRIAGHGAAKALGLTFNGIKKDRIFEYLPISMNYSIIPAYLNSKKISAIKVFTILQEIILGDRKLEDGYISLKEKKEGIHFEFVI
;
A
#
# COMPACT_ATOMS: atom_id res chain seq x y z
N LYS A 1 16.55 -29.27 -3.12
CA LYS A 1 15.36 -30.16 -3.01
C LYS A 1 15.18 -30.41 -1.52
N LEU A 2 14.21 -29.75 -0.92
CA LEU A 2 13.70 -30.13 0.38
C LEU A 2 13.10 -31.52 0.23
N THR A 3 13.49 -32.42 1.08
CA THR A 3 12.97 -33.80 1.08
C THR A 3 11.51 -33.77 1.53
N ALA A 4 10.68 -34.68 1.02
CA ALA A 4 9.23 -34.72 1.20
C ALA A 4 8.74 -34.89 2.67
N PHE A 5 9.61 -34.70 3.66
CA PHE A 5 9.28 -34.93 5.07
C PHE A 5 8.97 -33.68 5.86
N ASP A 6 9.25 -32.47 5.34
CA ASP A 6 8.97 -31.23 6.06
C ASP A 6 8.67 -30.09 5.06
N GLN A 7 7.53 -30.14 4.41
CA GLN A 7 7.03 -28.92 3.77
C GLN A 7 6.28 -28.13 4.84
N PRO A 8 6.83 -26.98 5.28
CA PRO A 8 6.18 -26.19 6.31
C PRO A 8 4.82 -25.69 5.81
N ALA A 9 3.79 -25.90 6.62
CA ALA A 9 2.49 -25.32 6.40
C ALA A 9 2.46 -23.91 6.97
N ILE A 10 2.02 -22.92 6.18
CA ILE A 10 1.99 -21.52 6.55
C ILE A 10 0.56 -21.05 6.77
N LEU A 11 0.32 -20.39 7.89
CA LEU A 11 -0.86 -19.57 8.11
C LEU A 11 -0.53 -18.11 7.81
N MET A 12 -1.19 -17.53 6.81
CA MET A 12 -1.04 -16.12 6.48
C MET A 12 -2.09 -15.29 7.21
N VAL A 13 -1.68 -14.25 7.93
CA VAL A 13 -2.56 -13.29 8.60
C VAL A 13 -2.53 -11.98 7.85
N GLY A 14 -3.67 -11.58 7.30
CA GLY A 14 -3.87 -10.39 6.48
C GLY A 14 -4.08 -10.72 5.00
N ALA A 15 -5.21 -10.28 4.43
CA ALA A 15 -5.56 -10.43 3.02
C ALA A 15 -5.41 -9.10 2.25
N GLY A 16 -4.43 -8.29 2.61
CA GLY A 16 -3.92 -7.16 1.82
C GLY A 16 -3.11 -7.64 0.61
N ASN A 17 -2.62 -6.71 -0.22
CA ASN A 17 -1.81 -7.06 -1.40
C ASN A 17 -0.61 -7.94 -1.03
N ILE A 18 0.13 -7.57 0.02
CA ILE A 18 1.32 -8.31 0.45
C ILE A 18 0.96 -9.74 0.86
N GLY A 19 -0.02 -9.93 1.75
CA GLY A 19 -0.42 -11.27 2.21
C GLY A 19 -0.86 -12.18 1.06
N LEU A 20 -1.67 -11.65 0.13
CA LEU A 20 -2.13 -12.43 -1.03
C LEU A 20 -1.01 -12.75 -2.01
N ILE A 21 -0.13 -11.78 -2.32
CA ILE A 21 0.98 -11.97 -3.27
C ILE A 21 1.99 -12.98 -2.70
N VAL A 22 2.38 -12.80 -1.45
CA VAL A 22 3.35 -13.69 -0.79
C VAL A 22 2.78 -15.10 -0.65
N SER A 23 1.51 -15.27 -0.25
CA SER A 23 0.86 -16.59 -0.22
C SER A 23 0.89 -17.28 -1.58
N TYR A 24 0.63 -16.54 -2.66
CA TYR A 24 0.70 -17.10 -4.02
C TYR A 24 2.14 -17.51 -4.39
N GLN A 25 3.14 -16.68 -4.07
CA GLN A 25 4.54 -16.98 -4.35
C GLN A 25 5.05 -18.20 -3.55
N LEU A 26 4.65 -18.31 -2.28
CA LEU A 26 4.97 -19.47 -1.44
C LEU A 26 4.38 -20.76 -2.00
N ALA A 27 3.11 -20.72 -2.39
CA ALA A 27 2.46 -21.87 -3.03
C ALA A 27 3.14 -22.25 -4.37
N GLN A 28 3.58 -21.26 -5.17
CA GLN A 28 4.36 -21.53 -6.39
C GLN A 28 5.74 -22.14 -6.08
N ALA A 29 6.33 -21.82 -4.95
CA ALA A 29 7.59 -22.42 -4.47
C ALA A 29 7.39 -23.83 -3.88
N GLY A 30 6.15 -24.33 -3.83
CA GLY A 30 5.83 -25.65 -3.28
C GLY A 30 5.62 -25.67 -1.77
N VAL A 31 5.47 -24.50 -1.14
CA VAL A 31 5.15 -24.38 0.28
C VAL A 31 3.65 -24.47 0.46
N GLU A 32 3.18 -25.26 1.42
CA GLU A 32 1.77 -25.33 1.75
C GLU A 32 1.30 -24.01 2.43
N VAL A 33 0.21 -23.44 1.95
CA VAL A 33 -0.48 -22.33 2.61
C VAL A 33 -1.82 -22.84 3.13
N ALA A 34 -1.88 -23.11 4.43
CA ALA A 34 -3.06 -23.71 5.08
C ALA A 34 -4.29 -22.81 4.99
N ALA A 35 -4.12 -21.52 5.18
CA ALA A 35 -5.17 -20.51 5.02
C ALA A 35 -4.59 -19.09 4.96
N VAL A 36 -5.43 -18.16 4.47
CA VAL A 36 -5.27 -16.70 4.66
C VAL A 36 -6.38 -16.25 5.60
N VAL A 37 -6.03 -15.63 6.72
CA VAL A 37 -6.96 -15.12 7.74
C VAL A 37 -7.01 -13.59 7.64
N GLU A 38 -8.21 -13.03 7.61
CA GLU A 38 -8.45 -11.59 7.48
C GLU A 38 -9.51 -11.13 8.47
N ALA A 39 -9.19 -10.15 9.29
CA ALA A 39 -10.10 -9.60 10.29
C ALA A 39 -11.26 -8.81 9.67
N MET A 40 -11.04 -8.21 8.49
CA MET A 40 -12.05 -7.43 7.80
C MET A 40 -13.11 -8.32 7.13
N PRO A 41 -14.34 -7.81 6.90
CA PRO A 41 -15.40 -8.56 6.20
C PRO A 41 -15.15 -8.68 4.69
N LYS A 42 -14.07 -8.12 4.18
CA LYS A 42 -13.68 -8.16 2.77
C LYS A 42 -12.18 -8.21 2.61
N VAL A 43 -11.74 -8.76 1.50
CA VAL A 43 -10.33 -8.74 1.08
C VAL A 43 -9.86 -7.29 0.91
N GLY A 44 -8.74 -6.94 1.52
CA GLY A 44 -8.13 -5.62 1.44
C GLY A 44 -7.25 -5.41 0.19
N GLY A 45 -6.74 -6.51 -0.40
CA GLY A 45 -5.93 -6.47 -1.60
C GLY A 45 -6.73 -6.52 -2.89
N TYR A 46 -6.03 -6.42 -4.04
CA TYR A 46 -6.66 -6.47 -5.35
C TYR A 46 -7.31 -7.84 -5.64
N TRP A 47 -8.47 -7.81 -6.26
CA TRP A 47 -9.25 -9.01 -6.61
C TRP A 47 -8.47 -10.04 -7.43
N VAL A 48 -7.55 -9.58 -8.29
CA VAL A 48 -6.71 -10.47 -9.11
C VAL A 48 -5.85 -11.38 -8.24
N HIS A 49 -5.33 -10.89 -7.11
CA HIS A 49 -4.52 -11.67 -6.18
C HIS A 49 -5.38 -12.65 -5.38
N ALA A 50 -6.53 -12.21 -4.88
CA ALA A 50 -7.49 -13.08 -4.20
C ALA A 50 -7.99 -14.20 -5.12
N ALA A 51 -8.25 -13.91 -6.39
CA ALA A 51 -8.66 -14.90 -7.38
C ALA A 51 -7.56 -15.95 -7.65
N LYS A 52 -6.28 -15.56 -7.63
CA LYS A 52 -5.15 -16.51 -7.75
C LYS A 52 -5.12 -17.48 -6.58
N ILE A 53 -5.24 -16.98 -5.35
CA ILE A 53 -5.28 -17.77 -4.11
C ILE A 53 -6.42 -18.77 -4.14
N ARG A 54 -7.63 -18.31 -4.47
CA ARG A 54 -8.83 -19.19 -4.55
C ARG A 54 -8.69 -20.28 -5.60
N ARG A 55 -8.08 -19.98 -6.76
CA ARG A 55 -7.84 -21.00 -7.80
C ARG A 55 -6.86 -22.09 -7.37
N LEU A 56 -5.98 -21.81 -6.43
CA LEU A 56 -5.09 -22.81 -5.81
C LEU A 56 -5.79 -23.62 -4.71
N GLY A 57 -7.08 -23.35 -4.41
CA GLY A 57 -7.83 -24.02 -3.35
C GLY A 57 -7.49 -23.50 -1.94
N ILE A 58 -6.69 -22.45 -1.82
CA ILE A 58 -6.32 -21.89 -0.51
C ILE A 58 -7.49 -21.10 0.04
N PRO A 59 -8.01 -21.43 1.25
CA PRO A 59 -9.13 -20.73 1.86
C PRO A 59 -8.73 -19.32 2.29
N ILE A 60 -9.60 -18.33 2.02
CA ILE A 60 -9.50 -16.96 2.58
C ILE A 60 -10.65 -16.83 3.58
N LEU A 61 -10.29 -16.74 4.86
CA LEU A 61 -11.20 -16.70 5.99
C LEU A 61 -11.37 -15.25 6.42
N LEU A 62 -12.46 -14.63 5.99
CA LEU A 62 -12.81 -13.25 6.35
C LEU A 62 -13.47 -13.20 7.72
N GLN A 63 -13.39 -12.06 8.40
CA GLN A 63 -13.88 -11.87 9.77
C GLN A 63 -13.32 -12.92 10.73
N HIS A 64 -12.04 -13.25 10.58
CA HIS A 64 -11.35 -14.16 11.48
C HIS A 64 -10.03 -13.56 11.95
N THR A 65 -9.61 -13.92 13.15
CA THR A 65 -8.32 -13.56 13.71
C THR A 65 -7.64 -14.75 14.34
N VAL A 66 -6.32 -14.66 14.49
CA VAL A 66 -5.54 -15.61 15.31
C VAL A 66 -5.67 -15.18 16.77
N THR A 67 -6.07 -16.09 17.62
CA THR A 67 -6.23 -15.85 19.06
C THR A 67 -5.09 -16.46 19.87
N GLU A 68 -4.46 -17.53 19.39
CA GLU A 68 -3.37 -18.21 20.09
C GLU A 68 -2.46 -18.92 19.11
N ALA A 69 -1.16 -18.91 19.39
CA ALA A 69 -0.16 -19.74 18.72
C ALA A 69 0.13 -20.95 19.59
N LEU A 70 0.03 -22.15 19.03
CA LEU A 70 0.17 -23.41 19.75
C LEU A 70 1.55 -24.01 19.54
N GLY A 71 2.10 -24.59 20.60
CA GLY A 71 3.38 -25.26 20.64
C GLY A 71 4.24 -24.77 21.81
N ASP A 72 5.29 -25.50 22.16
CA ASP A 72 6.21 -25.15 23.25
C ASP A 72 7.48 -24.48 22.72
N ARG A 73 8.30 -25.22 21.95
CA ARG A 73 9.56 -24.72 21.39
C ARG A 73 9.45 -24.38 19.91
N VAL A 74 8.53 -25.00 19.23
CA VAL A 74 8.21 -24.80 17.83
C VAL A 74 6.71 -24.60 17.69
N LEU A 75 6.29 -23.91 16.64
CA LEU A 75 4.89 -23.75 16.34
C LEU A 75 4.30 -25.06 15.82
N GLU A 76 3.17 -25.48 16.36
CA GLU A 76 2.44 -26.70 15.97
C GLU A 76 1.04 -26.37 15.41
N GLY A 77 0.67 -25.12 15.42
CA GLY A 77 -0.62 -24.65 14.91
C GLY A 77 -1.02 -23.31 15.48
N ALA A 78 -2.18 -22.85 15.08
CA ALA A 78 -2.80 -21.65 15.60
C ALA A 78 -4.28 -21.83 15.85
N MET A 79 -4.79 -21.24 16.91
CA MET A 79 -6.23 -21.07 17.13
C MET A 79 -6.70 -19.84 16.38
N ILE A 80 -7.75 -19.99 15.59
CA ILE A 80 -8.42 -18.88 14.93
C ILE A 80 -9.87 -18.81 15.38
N GLN A 81 -10.43 -17.61 15.39
CA GLN A 81 -11.81 -17.39 15.79
C GLN A 81 -12.48 -16.33 14.93
N GLU A 82 -13.79 -16.51 14.70
CA GLU A 82 -14.60 -15.54 13.97
C GLU A 82 -14.72 -14.23 14.76
N LEU A 83 -14.82 -13.11 14.03
CA LEU A 83 -15.08 -11.78 14.58
C LEU A 83 -16.49 -11.32 14.15
N ASP A 84 -17.16 -10.62 15.04
CA ASP A 84 -18.36 -9.87 14.69
C ASP A 84 -18.03 -8.51 14.03
N ASP A 85 -19.06 -7.76 13.63
CA ASP A 85 -18.92 -6.45 12.99
C ASP A 85 -18.28 -5.37 13.91
N LYS A 86 -18.14 -5.66 15.21
CA LYS A 86 -17.45 -4.82 16.20
C LYS A 86 -16.06 -5.34 16.57
N PHE A 87 -15.56 -6.31 15.81
CA PHE A 87 -14.27 -6.99 16.05
C PHE A 87 -14.21 -7.71 17.41
N GLN A 88 -15.37 -8.14 17.94
CA GLN A 88 -15.41 -8.99 19.13
C GLN A 88 -15.39 -10.46 18.70
N LEU A 89 -14.75 -11.31 19.49
CA LEU A 89 -14.69 -12.75 19.24
C LEU A 89 -16.09 -13.35 19.28
N LYS A 90 -16.39 -14.19 18.29
CA LYS A 90 -17.67 -14.83 18.09
C LYS A 90 -17.49 -16.32 17.79
N GLY A 91 -18.43 -17.15 18.26
CA GLY A 91 -18.39 -18.59 18.05
C GLY A 91 -17.25 -19.28 18.80
N GLU A 92 -17.02 -20.55 18.46
CA GLU A 92 -15.96 -21.35 19.05
C GLU A 92 -14.65 -21.21 18.25
N PRO A 93 -13.50 -21.13 18.93
CA PRO A 93 -12.21 -21.13 18.27
C PRO A 93 -11.95 -22.48 17.60
N ARG A 94 -11.22 -22.48 16.48
CA ARG A 94 -10.79 -23.71 15.80
C ARG A 94 -9.29 -23.71 15.52
N LYS A 95 -8.70 -24.88 15.60
CA LYS A 95 -7.28 -25.08 15.29
C LYS A 95 -7.06 -25.10 13.77
N ILE A 96 -5.97 -24.46 13.33
CA ILE A 96 -5.34 -24.69 12.03
C ILE A 96 -3.93 -25.19 12.30
N ASP A 97 -3.58 -26.33 11.74
CA ASP A 97 -2.23 -26.87 11.82
C ASP A 97 -1.31 -26.04 10.90
N CYS A 98 -0.23 -25.54 11.44
CA CYS A 98 0.77 -24.77 10.72
C CYS A 98 2.07 -24.72 11.50
N ASP A 99 3.19 -24.64 10.78
CA ASP A 99 4.54 -24.54 11.34
C ASP A 99 5.04 -23.09 11.39
N ILE A 100 4.40 -22.21 10.61
CA ILE A 100 4.76 -20.80 10.49
C ILE A 100 3.51 -19.93 10.43
N ILE A 101 3.50 -18.84 11.20
CA ILE A 101 2.53 -17.76 11.05
C ILE A 101 3.23 -16.58 10.37
N CYS A 102 2.75 -16.21 9.18
CA CYS A 102 3.22 -15.04 8.46
C CYS A 102 2.25 -13.88 8.65
N MET A 103 2.73 -12.74 9.10
CA MET A 103 1.90 -11.56 9.37
C MET A 103 2.05 -10.51 8.28
N ALA A 104 0.93 -10.12 7.66
CA ALA A 104 0.83 -9.07 6.64
C ALA A 104 -0.30 -8.10 6.99
N VAL A 105 -0.29 -7.61 8.24
CA VAL A 105 -1.38 -6.83 8.87
C VAL A 105 -1.21 -5.32 8.78
N GLY A 106 -0.35 -4.86 7.90
CA GLY A 106 -0.09 -3.45 7.63
C GLY A 106 1.39 -3.08 7.74
N LEU A 107 1.67 -1.87 7.31
CA LEU A 107 2.99 -1.26 7.31
C LEU A 107 2.90 0.11 7.98
N THR A 108 3.99 0.56 8.55
CA THR A 108 4.13 1.89 9.12
C THR A 108 5.39 2.54 8.57
N PRO A 109 5.36 3.83 8.18
CA PRO A 109 6.55 4.53 7.74
C PRO A 109 7.65 4.53 8.81
N THR A 110 8.88 4.21 8.43
CA THR A 110 10.06 4.29 9.31
C THR A 110 10.53 5.73 9.37
N THR A 111 10.18 6.45 10.45
CA THR A 111 10.35 7.91 10.54
C THR A 111 11.19 8.38 11.72
N GLU A 112 11.82 7.49 12.45
CA GLU A 112 12.56 7.78 13.69
C GLU A 112 13.68 8.81 13.48
N LEU A 113 14.41 8.72 12.36
CA LEU A 113 15.48 9.66 12.04
C LEU A 113 14.96 11.09 11.77
N PHE A 114 13.75 11.21 11.20
CA PHE A 114 13.14 12.52 10.98
C PHE A 114 12.69 13.17 12.30
N TRP A 115 12.21 12.37 13.26
CA TRP A 115 11.93 12.83 14.62
C TRP A 115 13.20 13.32 15.30
N GLN A 116 14.27 12.53 15.25
CA GLN A 116 15.58 12.90 15.84
C GLN A 116 16.18 14.14 15.20
N ALA A 117 15.97 14.33 13.90
CA ALA A 117 16.42 15.51 13.16
C ALA A 117 15.52 16.75 13.36
N GLY A 118 14.52 16.68 14.22
CA GLY A 118 13.61 17.80 14.51
C GLY A 118 12.69 18.18 13.37
N CYS A 119 12.43 17.27 12.42
CA CYS A 119 11.49 17.52 11.36
C CYS A 119 10.06 17.65 11.92
N LYS A 120 9.26 18.55 11.36
CA LYS A 120 7.83 18.62 11.66
C LYS A 120 7.14 17.39 11.09
N MET A 121 6.40 16.66 11.93
CA MET A 121 5.73 15.42 11.56
C MET A 121 4.21 15.61 11.56
N ARG A 122 3.53 14.81 10.73
CA ARG A 122 2.08 14.78 10.64
C ARG A 122 1.58 13.35 10.55
N TYR A 123 0.52 13.03 11.29
CA TYR A 123 -0.18 11.75 11.12
C TYR A 123 -1.12 11.83 9.92
N VAL A 124 -0.97 10.91 8.98
CA VAL A 124 -1.80 10.80 7.77
C VAL A 124 -2.25 9.35 7.64
N PRO A 125 -3.52 9.04 7.96
CA PRO A 125 -4.02 7.65 7.92
C PRO A 125 -3.84 6.96 6.57
N GLN A 126 -4.00 7.73 5.48
CA GLN A 126 -3.86 7.23 4.10
C GLN A 126 -2.42 6.85 3.73
N LEU A 127 -1.44 7.38 4.46
CA LEU A 127 -0.01 7.06 4.33
C LEU A 127 0.47 6.09 5.41
N CYS A 128 -0.48 5.48 6.13
CA CYS A 128 -0.28 4.48 7.16
C CYS A 128 0.47 4.95 8.42
N GLY A 129 0.55 6.26 8.69
CA GLY A 129 1.20 6.72 9.92
C GLY A 129 1.68 8.17 9.92
N TYR A 130 2.67 8.41 10.79
CA TYR A 130 3.36 9.69 10.82
C TYR A 130 4.35 9.79 9.65
N VAL A 131 4.29 10.94 8.97
CA VAL A 131 5.20 11.30 7.87
C VAL A 131 5.75 12.70 8.09
N PRO A 132 6.98 13.01 7.65
CA PRO A 132 7.52 14.36 7.73
C PRO A 132 6.77 15.30 6.78
N PHE A 133 6.54 16.53 7.23
CA PHE A 133 6.12 17.60 6.33
C PHE A 133 7.16 17.78 5.23
N ARG A 134 6.72 17.84 3.98
CA ARG A 134 7.58 18.03 2.82
C ARG A 134 6.98 18.98 1.80
N ASP A 135 7.83 19.65 1.05
CA ASP A 135 7.44 20.44 -0.10
C ASP A 135 7.35 19.60 -1.39
N ARG A 136 7.07 20.24 -2.51
CA ARG A 136 7.00 19.60 -3.84
C ARG A 136 8.32 19.02 -4.34
N ASN A 137 9.44 19.40 -3.74
CA ASN A 137 10.76 18.87 -4.06
C ASN A 137 11.18 17.80 -3.05
N MET A 138 10.25 17.28 -2.25
CA MET A 138 10.48 16.30 -1.19
C MET A 138 11.39 16.81 -0.06
N ARG A 139 11.62 18.11 0.04
CA ARG A 139 12.39 18.73 1.11
C ARG A 139 11.55 18.83 2.36
N THR A 140 12.07 18.39 3.49
CA THR A 140 11.37 18.42 4.78
C THR A 140 11.36 19.82 5.40
N SER A 141 10.81 19.95 6.60
CA SER A 141 10.90 21.19 7.38
C SER A 141 12.32 21.49 7.88
N ASN A 142 13.20 20.48 7.94
CA ASN A 142 14.63 20.67 8.09
C ASN A 142 15.22 20.90 6.69
N PRO A 143 15.87 22.06 6.43
CA PRO A 143 16.31 22.45 5.10
C PRO A 143 17.40 21.55 4.50
N ASP A 144 18.05 20.73 5.29
CA ASP A 144 19.14 19.86 4.85
C ASP A 144 18.70 18.40 4.66
N ILE A 145 17.37 18.13 4.82
CA ILE A 145 16.81 16.78 4.77
C ILE A 145 15.71 16.69 3.72
N TRP A 146 15.82 15.67 2.88
CA TRP A 146 14.78 15.23 1.94
C TRP A 146 14.25 13.87 2.35
N VAL A 147 13.00 13.57 2.00
CA VAL A 147 12.35 12.29 2.27
C VAL A 147 11.79 11.73 0.98
N ALA A 148 11.85 10.40 0.80
CA ALA A 148 11.25 9.72 -0.33
C ALA A 148 10.93 8.25 0.02
N GLY A 149 10.04 7.63 -0.74
CA GLY A 149 9.62 6.25 -0.56
C GLY A 149 8.81 6.05 0.71
N ASP A 150 8.82 4.85 1.27
CA ASP A 150 7.98 4.45 2.41
C ASP A 150 8.10 5.36 3.64
N ALA A 151 9.26 6.00 3.83
CA ALA A 151 9.45 7.00 4.89
C ALA A 151 8.64 8.28 4.67
N SER A 152 8.21 8.55 3.45
CA SER A 152 7.33 9.67 3.09
C SER A 152 5.85 9.29 3.07
N GLY A 153 5.56 7.99 3.17
CA GLY A 153 4.25 7.36 3.17
C GLY A 153 4.29 6.03 2.43
N ILE A 154 3.58 5.04 2.96
CA ILE A 154 3.57 3.69 2.37
C ILE A 154 2.73 3.71 1.08
N GLU A 155 3.40 3.46 -0.05
CA GLU A 155 2.79 3.41 -1.38
C GLU A 155 3.43 2.31 -2.25
N GLU A 156 3.12 2.33 -3.55
CA GLU A 156 3.69 1.42 -4.55
C GLU A 156 5.16 1.75 -4.83
N ALA A 157 5.95 0.74 -5.21
CA ALA A 157 7.37 0.88 -5.52
C ALA A 157 7.64 1.91 -6.63
N SER A 158 6.73 2.03 -7.61
CA SER A 158 6.81 3.04 -8.67
C SER A 158 6.72 4.46 -8.13
N ALA A 159 5.85 4.70 -7.14
CA ALA A 159 5.74 5.97 -6.44
C ALA A 159 7.05 6.30 -5.70
N ALA A 160 7.59 5.35 -4.95
CA ALA A 160 8.87 5.50 -4.23
C ALA A 160 10.03 5.86 -5.17
N MET A 161 10.09 5.25 -6.37
CA MET A 161 11.10 5.57 -7.39
C MET A 161 10.98 7.01 -7.89
N VAL A 162 9.77 7.50 -8.13
CA VAL A 162 9.54 8.88 -8.59
C VAL A 162 9.88 9.87 -7.48
N GLU A 163 9.45 9.61 -6.25
CA GLU A 163 9.79 10.43 -5.08
C GLU A 163 11.31 10.53 -4.90
N GLY A 164 12.03 9.41 -5.00
CA GLY A 164 13.49 9.39 -4.92
C GLY A 164 14.17 10.27 -5.97
N ARG A 165 13.66 10.25 -7.21
CA ARG A 165 14.16 11.13 -8.29
C ARG A 165 13.91 12.60 -8.00
N ILE A 166 12.72 12.94 -7.49
CA ILE A 166 12.36 14.31 -7.12
C ILE A 166 13.24 14.80 -5.96
N ALA A 167 13.39 13.98 -4.92
CA ALA A 167 14.22 14.29 -3.75
C ALA A 167 15.69 14.50 -4.15
N GLY A 168 16.25 13.58 -4.95
CA GLY A 168 17.63 13.69 -5.44
C GLY A 168 17.84 14.94 -6.29
N HIS A 169 16.90 15.28 -7.18
CA HIS A 169 16.96 16.51 -7.95
C HIS A 169 16.85 17.77 -7.06
N GLY A 170 15.96 17.74 -6.06
CA GLY A 170 15.81 18.82 -5.09
C GLY A 170 17.08 19.07 -4.30
N ALA A 171 17.71 18.00 -3.81
CA ALA A 171 18.97 18.06 -3.07
C ALA A 171 20.14 18.57 -3.95
N ALA A 172 20.29 18.03 -5.16
CA ALA A 172 21.31 18.48 -6.10
C ALA A 172 21.19 19.99 -6.43
N LYS A 173 19.95 20.44 -6.66
CA LYS A 173 19.68 21.87 -6.89
C LYS A 173 20.04 22.73 -5.69
N ALA A 174 19.76 22.28 -4.47
CA ALA A 174 20.13 22.99 -3.25
C ALA A 174 21.65 23.14 -3.07
N LEU A 175 22.42 22.18 -3.59
CA LEU A 175 23.89 22.22 -3.65
C LEU A 175 24.44 23.00 -4.85
N GLY A 176 23.59 23.65 -5.65
CA GLY A 176 24.03 24.42 -6.83
C GLY A 176 24.42 23.55 -8.03
N LEU A 177 24.14 22.23 -7.99
CA LEU A 177 24.40 21.32 -9.09
C LEU A 177 23.31 21.45 -10.15
N THR A 178 23.71 21.55 -11.43
CA THR A 178 22.78 21.56 -12.56
C THR A 178 22.75 20.21 -13.22
N PHE A 179 21.54 19.62 -13.30
CA PHE A 179 21.29 18.35 -13.99
C PHE A 179 20.67 18.63 -15.36
N ASN A 180 21.39 18.36 -16.43
CA ASN A 180 20.91 18.58 -17.82
C ASN A 180 20.03 17.41 -18.36
N GLY A 181 19.70 16.41 -17.56
CA GLY A 181 19.13 15.16 -18.03
C GLY A 181 17.64 14.92 -17.74
N ILE A 182 17.02 15.66 -16.84
CA ILE A 182 15.62 15.43 -16.45
C ILE A 182 14.79 16.66 -16.77
N LYS A 183 13.96 16.60 -17.81
CA LYS A 183 12.95 17.64 -18.07
C LYS A 183 12.01 17.70 -16.87
N LYS A 184 12.02 18.83 -16.18
CA LYS A 184 11.24 19.10 -14.96
C LYS A 184 9.76 18.77 -15.12
N ASP A 185 9.23 18.94 -16.33
CA ASP A 185 7.83 18.77 -16.67
C ASP A 185 7.37 17.29 -16.63
N ARG A 186 8.25 16.33 -16.96
CA ARG A 186 7.92 14.90 -16.93
C ARG A 186 7.94 14.26 -15.54
N ILE A 187 8.63 14.83 -14.56
CA ILE A 187 8.65 14.28 -13.19
C ILE A 187 7.31 14.51 -12.48
N PHE A 188 6.64 15.63 -12.81
CA PHE A 188 5.35 15.98 -12.23
C PHE A 188 4.16 15.27 -12.90
N GLU A 189 4.34 14.66 -14.08
CA GLU A 189 3.31 13.86 -14.76
C GLU A 189 2.99 12.57 -13.99
N TYR A 190 3.93 12.06 -13.19
CA TYR A 190 3.79 10.86 -12.36
C TYR A 190 3.82 11.22 -10.86
N LEU A 191 2.98 12.14 -10.44
CA LEU A 191 2.89 12.48 -9.02
C LEU A 191 2.30 11.31 -8.24
N PRO A 192 3.04 10.74 -7.27
CA PRO A 192 2.52 9.70 -6.39
C PRO A 192 1.28 10.18 -5.64
N ILE A 193 0.42 9.25 -5.26
CA ILE A 193 -0.78 9.54 -4.45
C ILE A 193 -0.40 10.29 -3.17
N SER A 194 0.76 9.97 -2.58
CA SER A 194 1.32 10.65 -1.40
C SER A 194 1.52 12.16 -1.59
N MET A 195 1.93 12.61 -2.77
CA MET A 195 2.02 14.05 -3.07
C MET A 195 0.65 14.70 -3.19
N ASN A 196 -0.34 13.95 -3.66
CA ASN A 196 -1.72 14.42 -3.74
C ASN A 196 -2.31 14.70 -2.35
N TYR A 197 -1.96 13.90 -1.31
CA TYR A 197 -2.45 14.11 0.05
C TYR A 197 -1.82 15.33 0.76
N SER A 198 -0.67 15.82 0.32
CA SER A 198 -0.07 17.03 0.89
C SER A 198 -0.57 18.33 0.25
N ILE A 199 -1.02 18.28 -1.01
CA ILE A 199 -1.38 19.46 -1.82
C ILE A 199 -2.89 19.50 -2.15
N ILE A 200 -3.49 18.36 -2.47
CA ILE A 200 -4.88 18.27 -2.94
C ILE A 200 -5.92 18.58 -1.86
N PRO A 201 -5.80 18.22 -0.57
CA PRO A 201 -6.83 18.58 0.39
C PRO A 201 -7.04 20.09 0.51
N ALA A 202 -5.98 20.88 0.45
CA ALA A 202 -6.12 22.34 0.45
C ALA A 202 -6.74 22.85 -0.86
N TYR A 203 -6.39 22.23 -1.99
CA TYR A 203 -6.90 22.60 -3.30
C TYR A 203 -8.33 22.07 -3.53
N LEU A 204 -8.62 20.81 -3.21
CA LEU A 204 -9.96 20.22 -3.33
C LEU A 204 -10.95 20.86 -2.36
N ASN A 205 -10.55 21.18 -1.13
CA ASN A 205 -11.37 21.93 -0.20
C ASN A 205 -11.68 23.35 -0.71
N SER A 206 -10.73 24.00 -1.39
CA SER A 206 -10.93 25.31 -2.00
C SER A 206 -11.88 25.26 -3.21
N LYS A 207 -11.98 24.11 -3.90
CA LYS A 207 -12.77 23.92 -5.13
C LYS A 207 -14.02 23.05 -4.95
N LYS A 208 -14.33 22.57 -3.74
CA LYS A 208 -15.48 21.68 -3.44
C LYS A 208 -15.57 20.41 -4.29
N ILE A 209 -14.44 19.88 -4.78
CA ILE A 209 -14.37 18.63 -5.51
C ILE A 209 -14.12 17.49 -4.51
N SER A 210 -15.02 16.50 -4.43
CA SER A 210 -14.84 15.35 -3.53
C SER A 210 -13.87 14.33 -4.13
N ALA A 211 -12.99 13.75 -3.31
CA ALA A 211 -12.11 12.66 -3.70
C ALA A 211 -12.89 11.45 -4.26
N ILE A 212 -14.14 11.25 -3.84
CA ILE A 212 -15.07 10.24 -4.35
C ILE A 212 -15.30 10.41 -5.85
N LYS A 213 -15.44 11.66 -6.32
CA LYS A 213 -15.71 11.94 -7.75
C LYS A 213 -14.54 11.58 -8.65
N VAL A 214 -13.31 11.76 -8.18
CA VAL A 214 -12.08 11.34 -8.88
C VAL A 214 -11.98 9.82 -8.92
N PHE A 215 -12.30 9.15 -7.81
CA PHE A 215 -12.29 7.68 -7.73
C PHE A 215 -13.35 7.03 -8.63
N THR A 216 -14.54 7.60 -8.71
CA THR A 216 -15.62 7.11 -9.60
C THR A 216 -15.22 7.23 -11.06
N ILE A 217 -14.58 8.33 -11.46
CA ILE A 217 -14.10 8.53 -12.82
C ILE A 217 -12.99 7.52 -13.18
N LEU A 218 -12.06 7.25 -12.27
CA LEU A 218 -11.04 6.22 -12.47
C LEU A 218 -11.63 4.81 -12.57
N GLN A 219 -12.68 4.50 -11.80
CA GLN A 219 -13.42 3.23 -11.92
C GLN A 219 -14.12 3.09 -13.27
N GLU A 220 -14.80 4.12 -13.76
CA GLU A 220 -15.46 4.13 -15.06
C GLU A 220 -14.48 3.89 -16.21
N ILE A 221 -13.24 4.37 -16.06
CA ILE A 221 -12.16 4.19 -17.04
C ILE A 221 -11.62 2.76 -17.01
N ILE A 222 -11.37 2.22 -15.80
CA ILE A 222 -10.85 0.85 -15.59
C ILE A 222 -11.89 -0.20 -16.04
N LEU A 223 -13.19 0.09 -15.91
CA LEU A 223 -14.27 -0.79 -16.31
C LEU A 223 -14.62 -0.68 -17.83
N GLY A 224 -13.97 0.21 -18.57
CA GLY A 224 -14.17 0.37 -20.01
C GLY A 224 -15.37 1.21 -20.41
N ASP A 225 -16.04 1.87 -19.45
CA ASP A 225 -17.19 2.74 -19.71
C ASP A 225 -16.80 4.10 -20.31
N ARG A 226 -15.49 4.41 -20.33
CA ARG A 226 -14.92 5.58 -21.03
C ARG A 226 -13.79 5.15 -21.96
N LYS A 227 -13.82 5.62 -23.20
CA LYS A 227 -12.75 5.39 -24.18
C LYS A 227 -11.58 6.33 -23.95
N LEU A 228 -10.36 5.77 -24.02
CA LEU A 228 -9.10 6.50 -24.09
C LEU A 228 -8.93 7.01 -25.54
N GLU A 229 -8.76 8.31 -25.72
CA GLU A 229 -8.27 8.88 -26.98
C GLU A 229 -6.76 9.10 -26.83
N ASP A 230 -5.97 8.48 -27.71
CA ASP A 230 -4.50 8.60 -27.83
C ASP A 230 -3.67 8.22 -26.59
N GLY A 231 -4.14 7.28 -25.75
CA GLY A 231 -3.40 6.82 -24.58
C GLY A 231 -3.36 7.83 -23.41
N TYR A 232 -4.16 8.88 -23.47
CA TYR A 232 -4.26 9.91 -22.43
C TYR A 232 -5.70 10.05 -21.97
N ILE A 233 -5.88 10.27 -20.65
CA ILE A 233 -7.15 10.68 -20.07
C ILE A 233 -7.07 12.18 -19.84
N SER A 234 -7.74 12.94 -20.68
CA SER A 234 -7.92 14.38 -20.46
C SER A 234 -9.30 14.62 -19.84
N LEU A 235 -9.32 14.99 -18.56
CA LEU A 235 -10.53 15.50 -17.91
C LEU A 235 -10.64 17.01 -18.19
N LYS A 236 -11.30 17.36 -19.30
CA LYS A 236 -11.71 18.73 -19.57
C LYS A 236 -13.05 19.01 -18.88
N GLU A 237 -13.03 19.52 -17.69
CA GLU A 237 -14.20 20.24 -17.18
C GLU A 237 -14.17 21.66 -17.76
N LYS A 238 -15.04 21.90 -18.74
CA LYS A 238 -15.10 23.10 -19.60
C LYS A 238 -15.37 24.43 -18.87
N LYS A 239 -15.53 24.41 -17.54
CA LYS A 239 -15.94 25.60 -16.76
C LYS A 239 -14.87 26.22 -15.86
N GLU A 240 -13.74 25.55 -15.57
CA GLU A 240 -12.79 26.08 -14.57
C GLU A 240 -11.28 25.89 -14.85
N GLY A 241 -10.89 25.54 -16.07
CA GLY A 241 -9.47 25.62 -16.48
C GLY A 241 -8.49 24.65 -15.81
N ILE A 242 -8.97 23.48 -15.33
CA ILE A 242 -8.14 22.46 -14.72
C ILE A 242 -7.91 21.32 -15.71
N HIS A 243 -6.66 21.09 -16.09
CA HIS A 243 -6.23 19.93 -16.84
C HIS A 243 -5.62 18.91 -15.87
N PHE A 244 -6.16 17.68 -15.85
CA PHE A 244 -5.50 16.50 -15.33
C PHE A 244 -5.17 15.59 -16.50
N GLU A 245 -3.90 15.31 -16.74
CA GLU A 245 -3.44 14.29 -17.67
C GLU A 245 -3.00 13.06 -16.86
N PHE A 246 -3.60 11.91 -17.15
CA PHE A 246 -3.15 10.62 -16.65
C PHE A 246 -2.57 9.84 -17.84
N VAL A 247 -1.33 9.38 -17.71
CA VAL A 247 -0.71 8.43 -18.62
C VAL A 247 -0.79 7.05 -17.98
N ILE A 248 -1.43 6.08 -18.64
CA ILE A 248 -1.46 4.68 -18.22
C ILE A 248 -0.34 3.92 -18.93
#